data_741a77feee26980f2b042a7ca2b77e41
#
_entry.id   741a77feee26980f2b042a7ca2b77e41
#
_cell.length_a   1.000
_cell.length_b   1.000
_cell.length_c   1.000
_cell.angle_alpha   90.00
_cell.angle_beta   90.00
_cell.angle_gamma   90.00
#
_symmetry.space_group_name_H-M   'P 1'
#
loop_
_entity.id
_entity.type
_entity.pdbx_description
1 polymer ?
#
loop_
_entity_poly.entity_id
_entity_poly.type
_entity_poly.pdbx_seq_one_letter_code
_entity_poly.pdbx_strand_id
1 'polypeptide(L)'
;MLPDADLLAVIIDILSSIGVGNFIVKLNHRKFLDAMISLAGCEKRKFKAICSSIDKLDKESWEDVRDELINMKGLTIEMCDKLEKFVQYKGAPWDMLNRLKNEKVFAGHEEGEKTIKEMETLFTYLDAMKVLDKISFDFSLARGLDYYTGVIYEAVLTDTDRVGSISGGGRYDGLIGMFSGKNIPSVGGSIGIERIFNILEEKAKKEGSVRATETQILVTSMGKNLAPKRMEACAILWKAGFKAETLYVENPRTDKTFSYAFDNGIPLILIIGEDEIKNGMYKLKSLNEKKEYEFKVDDLIPEVTEILKNN
;
A
#
# COMPACT_ATOMS: atom_id res chain seq x y z
N MET A 1 -22.54 9.09 6.30
CA MET A 1 -21.32 9.54 5.60
C MET A 1 -20.12 9.80 6.52
N LEU A 2 -20.26 10.21 7.81
CA LEU A 2 -19.09 10.39 8.68
C LEU A 2 -18.22 9.14 8.82
N PRO A 3 -18.77 7.94 9.16
CA PRO A 3 -17.94 6.73 9.25
C PRO A 3 -17.30 6.32 7.91
N ASP A 4 -17.96 6.65 6.78
CA ASP A 4 -17.41 6.37 5.45
C ASP A 4 -16.19 7.24 5.16
N ALA A 5 -16.27 8.55 5.50
CA ALA A 5 -15.14 9.46 5.35
C ALA A 5 -13.98 9.10 6.27
N ASP A 6 -14.26 8.79 7.52
CA ASP A 6 -13.26 8.37 8.51
C ASP A 6 -12.50 7.13 8.04
N LEU A 7 -13.22 6.10 7.63
CA LEU A 7 -12.61 4.86 7.12
C LEU A 7 -11.75 5.10 5.86
N LEU A 8 -12.22 5.92 4.91
CA LEU A 8 -11.45 6.26 3.71
C LEU A 8 -10.16 6.99 4.08
N ALA A 9 -10.23 7.95 5.02
CA ALA A 9 -9.06 8.67 5.49
C ALA A 9 -8.05 7.73 6.16
N VAL A 10 -8.50 6.79 7.00
CA VAL A 10 -7.64 5.77 7.64
C VAL A 10 -6.94 4.90 6.60
N ILE A 11 -7.66 4.42 5.58
CA ILE A 11 -7.07 3.60 4.51
C ILE A 11 -6.00 4.40 3.73
N ILE A 12 -6.30 5.66 3.39
CA ILE A 12 -5.35 6.53 2.68
C ILE A 12 -4.11 6.81 3.53
N ASP A 13 -4.29 7.06 4.83
CA ASP A 13 -3.18 7.31 5.76
C ASP A 13 -2.26 6.06 5.89
N ILE A 14 -2.86 4.89 6.08
CA ILE A 14 -2.12 3.62 6.14
C ILE A 14 -1.32 3.39 4.86
N LEU A 15 -1.94 3.49 3.68
CA LEU A 15 -1.28 3.24 2.40
C LEU A 15 -0.16 4.26 2.14
N SER A 16 -0.37 5.52 2.53
CA SER A 16 0.64 6.58 2.42
C SER A 16 1.82 6.32 3.35
N SER A 17 1.55 5.94 4.61
CA SER A 17 2.58 5.67 5.64
C SER A 17 3.45 4.45 5.32
N ILE A 18 2.87 3.42 4.70
CA ILE A 18 3.60 2.22 4.27
C ILE A 18 4.53 2.52 3.06
N GLY A 19 4.23 3.55 2.27
CA GLY A 19 5.05 3.94 1.13
C GLY A 19 4.93 2.99 -0.07
N VAL A 20 3.71 2.53 -0.36
CA VAL A 20 3.41 1.61 -1.49
C VAL A 20 3.66 2.22 -2.88
N GLY A 21 3.92 3.52 -2.97
CA GLY A 21 4.02 4.28 -4.22
C GLY A 21 2.80 5.17 -4.44
N ASN A 22 2.61 5.63 -5.68
CA ASN A 22 1.46 6.44 -6.03
C ASN A 22 0.22 5.57 -6.18
N PHE A 23 -0.87 5.98 -5.55
CA PHE A 23 -2.15 5.27 -5.61
C PHE A 23 -3.32 6.25 -5.67
N ILE A 24 -4.44 5.75 -6.16
CA ILE A 24 -5.74 6.42 -6.17
C ILE A 24 -6.79 5.49 -5.55
N VAL A 25 -7.74 6.06 -4.84
CA VAL A 25 -8.90 5.34 -4.34
C VAL A 25 -10.07 5.63 -5.26
N LYS A 26 -10.43 4.65 -6.10
CA LYS A 26 -11.65 4.68 -6.88
C LYS A 26 -12.84 4.56 -5.93
N LEU A 27 -13.86 5.35 -6.16
CA LEU A 27 -15.03 5.43 -5.29
C LEU A 27 -16.31 5.50 -6.11
N ASN A 28 -17.31 4.75 -5.69
CA ASN A 28 -18.65 4.75 -6.25
C ASN A 28 -19.69 4.58 -5.13
N HIS A 29 -20.93 4.49 -5.50
CA HIS A 29 -22.04 4.22 -4.59
C HIS A 29 -22.98 3.16 -5.16
N ARG A 30 -23.32 2.17 -4.34
CA ARG A 30 -24.18 1.04 -4.75
C ARG A 30 -25.50 1.49 -5.38
N LYS A 31 -26.14 2.50 -4.84
CA LYS A 31 -27.41 3.04 -5.34
C LYS A 31 -27.29 3.75 -6.68
N PHE A 32 -26.11 4.28 -7.03
CA PHE A 32 -25.87 4.77 -8.39
C PHE A 32 -25.86 3.63 -9.41
N LEU A 33 -25.30 2.47 -9.06
CA LEU A 33 -25.35 1.30 -9.93
C LEU A 33 -26.80 0.81 -10.12
N ASP A 34 -27.59 0.80 -9.04
CA ASP A 34 -29.02 0.45 -9.15
C ASP A 34 -29.77 1.46 -10.03
N ALA A 35 -29.53 2.76 -9.84
CA ALA A 35 -30.16 3.82 -10.62
C ALA A 35 -29.74 3.78 -12.11
N MET A 36 -28.46 3.57 -12.40
CA MET A 36 -27.91 3.41 -13.74
C MET A 36 -28.60 2.29 -14.50
N ILE A 37 -28.71 1.10 -13.89
CA ILE A 37 -29.35 -0.07 -14.48
C ILE A 37 -30.84 0.16 -14.71
N SER A 38 -31.51 0.82 -13.77
CA SER A 38 -32.93 1.19 -13.89
C SER A 38 -33.17 2.17 -15.05
N LEU A 39 -32.36 3.24 -15.14
CA LEU A 39 -32.46 4.27 -16.18
C LEU A 39 -32.06 3.73 -17.57
N ALA A 40 -31.18 2.75 -17.63
CA ALA A 40 -30.88 2.04 -18.86
C ALA A 40 -32.03 1.14 -19.34
N GLY A 41 -33.02 0.90 -18.50
CA GLY A 41 -34.16 0.02 -18.80
C GLY A 41 -33.85 -1.47 -18.63
N CYS A 42 -32.77 -1.79 -17.89
CA CYS A 42 -32.39 -3.17 -17.66
C CYS A 42 -33.20 -3.81 -16.53
N GLU A 43 -33.44 -5.12 -16.64
CA GLU A 43 -34.16 -5.87 -15.62
C GLU A 43 -33.32 -5.99 -14.33
N LYS A 44 -33.95 -5.72 -13.17
CA LYS A 44 -33.31 -5.81 -11.85
C LYS A 44 -32.66 -7.17 -11.57
N ARG A 45 -33.24 -8.27 -12.08
CA ARG A 45 -32.67 -9.63 -11.94
C ARG A 45 -31.29 -9.77 -12.62
N LYS A 46 -30.98 -8.97 -13.64
CA LYS A 46 -29.70 -8.96 -14.36
C LYS A 46 -28.64 -8.08 -13.70
N PHE A 47 -28.97 -7.38 -12.60
CA PHE A 47 -28.10 -6.43 -11.92
C PHE A 47 -26.67 -6.96 -11.71
N LYS A 48 -26.55 -8.12 -11.03
CA LYS A 48 -25.24 -8.72 -10.75
C LYS A 48 -24.45 -9.07 -12.02
N ALA A 49 -25.15 -9.61 -13.01
CA ALA A 49 -24.52 -10.02 -14.27
C ALA A 49 -24.01 -8.80 -15.06
N ILE A 50 -24.78 -7.70 -15.09
CA ILE A 50 -24.38 -6.45 -15.75
C ILE A 50 -23.20 -5.81 -15.02
N CYS A 51 -23.28 -5.65 -13.72
CA CYS A 51 -22.22 -5.06 -12.92
C CYS A 51 -20.91 -5.88 -13.00
N SER A 52 -21.01 -7.21 -13.03
CA SER A 52 -19.83 -8.08 -13.21
C SER A 52 -19.14 -7.88 -14.57
N SER A 53 -19.90 -7.55 -15.63
CA SER A 53 -19.30 -7.19 -16.92
C SER A 53 -18.71 -5.78 -16.90
N ILE A 54 -19.38 -4.82 -16.26
CA ILE A 54 -18.87 -3.43 -16.12
C ILE A 54 -17.58 -3.39 -15.31
N ASP A 55 -17.44 -4.20 -14.27
CA ASP A 55 -16.22 -4.28 -13.42
C ASP A 55 -14.96 -4.69 -14.23
N LYS A 56 -15.15 -5.31 -15.39
CA LYS A 56 -14.05 -5.68 -16.29
C LYS A 56 -13.44 -4.50 -17.04
N LEU A 57 -14.11 -3.34 -17.07
CA LEU A 57 -13.60 -2.11 -17.70
C LEU A 57 -12.27 -1.62 -17.09
N ASP A 58 -11.85 -2.17 -15.97
CA ASP A 58 -10.51 -1.98 -15.44
C ASP A 58 -9.40 -2.61 -16.31
N LYS A 59 -9.76 -3.61 -17.17
CA LYS A 59 -8.82 -4.42 -17.94
C LYS A 59 -9.23 -4.64 -19.40
N GLU A 60 -10.50 -4.46 -19.69
CA GLU A 60 -11.09 -4.74 -21.00
C GLU A 60 -11.63 -3.43 -21.62
N SER A 61 -11.73 -3.38 -22.93
CA SER A 61 -12.33 -2.25 -23.64
C SER A 61 -13.85 -2.20 -23.45
N TRP A 62 -14.45 -1.02 -23.69
CA TRP A 62 -15.91 -0.92 -23.70
C TRP A 62 -16.53 -1.81 -24.78
N GLU A 63 -15.90 -1.95 -25.92
CA GLU A 63 -16.35 -2.79 -27.02
C GLU A 63 -16.47 -4.26 -26.58
N ASP A 64 -15.48 -4.80 -25.90
CA ASP A 64 -15.48 -6.18 -25.40
C ASP A 64 -16.57 -6.39 -24.34
N VAL A 65 -16.69 -5.43 -23.40
CA VAL A 65 -17.75 -5.47 -22.36
C VAL A 65 -19.13 -5.34 -22.98
N ARG A 66 -19.31 -4.47 -23.98
CA ARG A 66 -20.57 -4.31 -24.71
C ARG A 66 -20.97 -5.58 -25.44
N ASP A 67 -20.05 -6.23 -26.10
CA ASP A 67 -20.29 -7.52 -26.78
C ASP A 67 -20.70 -8.60 -25.79
N GLU A 68 -20.09 -8.67 -24.63
CA GLU A 68 -20.49 -9.56 -23.54
C GLU A 68 -21.90 -9.25 -23.03
N LEU A 69 -22.22 -7.97 -22.79
CA LEU A 69 -23.54 -7.53 -22.33
C LEU A 69 -24.64 -7.91 -23.32
N ILE A 70 -24.42 -7.76 -24.63
CA ILE A 70 -25.38 -8.11 -25.67
C ILE A 70 -25.49 -9.63 -25.82
N ASN A 71 -24.37 -10.30 -26.11
CA ASN A 71 -24.37 -11.69 -26.54
C ASN A 71 -24.56 -12.70 -25.41
N MET A 72 -24.04 -12.36 -24.20
CA MET A 72 -24.07 -13.29 -23.07
C MET A 72 -25.09 -12.89 -21.99
N LYS A 73 -25.35 -11.60 -21.80
CA LYS A 73 -26.31 -11.12 -20.80
C LYS A 73 -27.67 -10.75 -21.41
N GLY A 74 -27.78 -10.73 -22.76
CA GLY A 74 -29.00 -10.48 -23.47
C GLY A 74 -29.57 -9.07 -23.26
N LEU A 75 -28.69 -8.05 -23.30
CA LEU A 75 -29.08 -6.65 -23.32
C LEU A 75 -29.32 -6.21 -24.78
N THR A 76 -30.16 -5.20 -24.95
CA THR A 76 -30.31 -4.54 -26.27
C THR A 76 -29.17 -3.53 -26.47
N ILE A 77 -28.93 -3.18 -27.75
CA ILE A 77 -27.97 -2.15 -28.11
C ILE A 77 -28.31 -0.83 -27.39
N GLU A 78 -29.58 -0.44 -27.38
CA GLU A 78 -30.04 0.78 -26.70
C GLU A 78 -29.75 0.80 -25.21
N MET A 79 -29.87 -0.35 -24.52
CA MET A 79 -29.50 -0.47 -23.11
C MET A 79 -28.00 -0.27 -22.92
N CYS A 80 -27.18 -0.86 -23.78
CA CYS A 80 -25.73 -0.71 -23.72
C CYS A 80 -25.30 0.74 -24.01
N ASP A 81 -25.88 1.41 -25.00
CA ASP A 81 -25.60 2.80 -25.33
C ASP A 81 -25.94 3.77 -24.16
N LYS A 82 -26.96 3.41 -23.37
CA LYS A 82 -27.25 4.16 -22.13
C LYS A 82 -26.25 3.86 -21.02
N LEU A 83 -25.87 2.59 -20.84
CA LEU A 83 -24.87 2.20 -19.83
C LEU A 83 -23.51 2.83 -20.13
N GLU A 84 -23.09 2.91 -21.40
CA GLU A 84 -21.86 3.56 -21.83
C GLU A 84 -21.72 4.98 -21.32
N LYS A 85 -22.81 5.76 -21.41
CA LYS A 85 -22.81 7.15 -20.91
C LYS A 85 -22.52 7.24 -19.43
N PHE A 86 -22.99 6.28 -18.64
CA PHE A 86 -22.75 6.25 -17.20
C PHE A 86 -21.31 5.87 -16.86
N VAL A 87 -20.74 4.83 -17.49
CA VAL A 87 -19.38 4.38 -17.18
C VAL A 87 -18.29 5.38 -17.57
N GLN A 88 -18.64 6.40 -18.37
CA GLN A 88 -17.75 7.52 -18.71
C GLN A 88 -17.60 8.55 -17.57
N TYR A 89 -18.45 8.51 -16.52
CA TYR A 89 -18.29 9.38 -15.35
C TYR A 89 -17.15 8.86 -14.49
N LYS A 90 -15.95 9.36 -14.76
CA LYS A 90 -14.72 9.02 -14.06
C LYS A 90 -13.82 10.23 -13.94
N GLY A 91 -13.32 10.53 -12.74
CA GLY A 91 -12.40 11.65 -12.53
C GLY A 91 -12.49 12.28 -11.14
N ALA A 92 -12.07 13.54 -11.06
CA ALA A 92 -12.08 14.27 -9.82
C ALA A 92 -13.50 14.36 -9.20
N PRO A 93 -13.64 14.10 -7.89
CA PRO A 93 -14.94 13.93 -7.25
C PRO A 93 -15.93 15.07 -7.49
N TRP A 94 -15.51 16.31 -7.25
CA TRP A 94 -16.36 17.48 -7.45
C TRP A 94 -16.73 17.73 -8.91
N ASP A 95 -15.79 17.52 -9.83
CA ASP A 95 -16.04 17.73 -11.26
C ASP A 95 -17.12 16.77 -11.76
N MET A 96 -16.99 15.49 -11.38
CA MET A 96 -17.96 14.49 -11.78
C MET A 96 -19.32 14.69 -11.12
N LEU A 97 -19.35 15.04 -9.83
CA LEU A 97 -20.61 15.31 -9.12
C LEU A 97 -21.34 16.53 -9.72
N ASN A 98 -20.61 17.62 -10.03
CA ASN A 98 -21.17 18.80 -10.69
C ASN A 98 -21.65 18.47 -12.12
N ARG A 99 -20.93 17.64 -12.85
CA ARG A 99 -21.35 17.18 -14.17
C ARG A 99 -22.67 16.41 -14.11
N LEU A 100 -22.80 15.44 -13.16
CA LEU A 100 -24.06 14.70 -12.94
C LEU A 100 -25.24 15.61 -12.62
N LYS A 101 -25.02 16.68 -11.82
CA LYS A 101 -26.04 17.67 -11.48
C LYS A 101 -26.42 18.53 -12.68
N ASN A 102 -25.46 19.06 -13.42
CA ASN A 102 -25.66 19.94 -14.57
C ASN A 102 -26.36 19.23 -15.72
N GLU A 103 -25.96 18.00 -15.99
CA GLU A 103 -26.56 17.16 -17.03
C GLU A 103 -27.89 16.52 -16.56
N LYS A 104 -28.28 16.74 -15.30
CA LYS A 104 -29.52 16.23 -14.70
C LYS A 104 -29.70 14.71 -14.88
N VAL A 105 -28.60 13.96 -14.77
CA VAL A 105 -28.53 12.52 -15.08
C VAL A 105 -29.55 11.69 -14.31
N PHE A 106 -29.81 12.07 -13.05
CA PHE A 106 -30.77 11.37 -12.17
C PHE A 106 -32.05 12.15 -11.93
N ALA A 107 -32.39 13.16 -12.80
CA ALA A 107 -33.61 13.94 -12.61
C ALA A 107 -34.86 13.05 -12.65
N GLY A 108 -35.69 13.12 -11.60
CA GLY A 108 -36.87 12.29 -11.43
C GLY A 108 -36.60 10.85 -10.94
N HIS A 109 -35.34 10.51 -10.64
CA HIS A 109 -35.01 9.23 -10.02
C HIS A 109 -34.66 9.47 -8.54
N GLU A 110 -35.62 9.29 -7.65
CA GLU A 110 -35.54 9.62 -6.21
C GLU A 110 -34.26 9.13 -5.53
N GLU A 111 -33.94 7.83 -5.67
CA GLU A 111 -32.73 7.25 -5.06
C GLU A 111 -31.44 7.85 -5.67
N GLY A 112 -31.41 8.14 -6.96
CA GLY A 112 -30.28 8.78 -7.62
C GLY A 112 -30.03 10.20 -7.11
N GLU A 113 -31.07 11.01 -6.99
CA GLU A 113 -31.00 12.37 -6.45
C GLU A 113 -30.57 12.39 -4.98
N LYS A 114 -31.09 11.44 -4.17
CA LYS A 114 -30.67 11.26 -2.78
C LYS A 114 -29.20 10.87 -2.69
N THR A 115 -28.74 9.98 -3.55
CA THR A 115 -27.36 9.52 -3.58
C THR A 115 -26.40 10.66 -3.97
N ILE A 116 -26.78 11.57 -4.88
CA ILE A 116 -26.00 12.78 -5.15
C ILE A 116 -25.75 13.59 -3.88
N LYS A 117 -26.77 13.78 -3.04
CA LYS A 117 -26.64 14.52 -1.77
C LYS A 117 -25.76 13.79 -0.75
N GLU A 118 -25.87 12.46 -0.71
CA GLU A 118 -25.00 11.62 0.14
C GLU A 118 -23.53 11.77 -0.28
N MET A 119 -23.23 11.72 -1.59
CA MET A 119 -21.88 11.89 -2.12
C MET A 119 -21.34 13.30 -1.93
N GLU A 120 -22.19 14.33 -2.08
CA GLU A 120 -21.82 15.73 -1.79
C GLU A 120 -21.36 15.89 -0.33
N THR A 121 -22.11 15.28 0.59
CA THR A 121 -21.77 15.27 2.02
C THR A 121 -20.44 14.53 2.26
N LEU A 122 -20.25 13.37 1.62
CA LEU A 122 -19.02 12.60 1.74
C LEU A 122 -17.81 13.39 1.23
N PHE A 123 -17.92 13.99 0.05
CA PHE A 123 -16.81 14.77 -0.53
C PHE A 123 -16.48 16.01 0.31
N THR A 124 -17.48 16.65 0.91
CA THR A 124 -17.26 17.75 1.85
C THR A 124 -16.42 17.30 3.05
N TYR A 125 -16.70 16.12 3.61
CA TYR A 125 -15.92 15.58 4.72
C TYR A 125 -14.50 15.20 4.31
N LEU A 126 -14.34 14.50 3.17
CA LEU A 126 -13.02 14.10 2.65
C LEU A 126 -12.15 15.31 2.30
N ASP A 127 -12.75 16.39 1.79
CA ASP A 127 -12.03 17.64 1.53
C ASP A 127 -11.59 18.33 2.83
N ALA A 128 -12.45 18.37 3.84
CA ALA A 128 -12.10 18.88 5.17
C ALA A 128 -10.95 18.07 5.81
N MET A 129 -10.91 16.75 5.58
CA MET A 129 -9.84 15.84 6.03
C MET A 129 -8.58 15.89 5.16
N LYS A 130 -8.58 16.67 4.06
CA LYS A 130 -7.44 16.84 3.13
C LYS A 130 -6.99 15.54 2.44
N VAL A 131 -7.93 14.67 2.13
CA VAL A 131 -7.67 13.39 1.45
C VAL A 131 -8.44 13.24 0.13
N LEU A 132 -9.21 14.25 -0.27
CA LEU A 132 -10.05 14.20 -1.47
C LEU A 132 -9.24 14.10 -2.77
N ASP A 133 -8.01 14.61 -2.78
CA ASP A 133 -7.07 14.52 -3.90
C ASP A 133 -6.64 13.09 -4.22
N LYS A 134 -6.77 12.18 -3.26
CA LYS A 134 -6.52 10.74 -3.42
C LYS A 134 -7.74 9.97 -3.90
N ILE A 135 -8.88 10.62 -4.11
CA ILE A 135 -10.12 9.97 -4.52
C ILE A 135 -10.38 10.23 -6.00
N SER A 136 -10.78 9.18 -6.70
CA SER A 136 -11.36 9.24 -8.05
C SER A 136 -12.78 8.72 -8.01
N PHE A 137 -13.75 9.54 -8.38
CA PHE A 137 -15.12 9.08 -8.52
C PHE A 137 -15.23 8.27 -9.83
N ASP A 138 -15.70 7.03 -9.78
CA ASP A 138 -15.65 6.10 -10.90
C ASP A 138 -16.91 5.23 -10.96
N PHE A 139 -17.80 5.51 -11.92
CA PHE A 139 -19.03 4.75 -12.13
C PHE A 139 -18.81 3.32 -12.65
N SER A 140 -17.64 3.00 -13.18
CA SER A 140 -17.31 1.64 -13.59
C SER A 140 -16.97 0.72 -12.42
N LEU A 141 -16.70 1.28 -11.23
CA LEU A 141 -16.45 0.49 -10.03
C LEU A 141 -17.74 -0.21 -9.57
N ALA A 142 -17.83 -1.52 -9.75
CA ALA A 142 -19.03 -2.31 -9.53
C ALA A 142 -18.78 -3.57 -8.68
N ARG A 143 -18.11 -3.44 -7.53
CA ARG A 143 -17.65 -4.53 -6.66
C ARG A 143 -18.56 -4.78 -5.46
N GLY A 144 -18.40 -5.97 -4.83
CA GLY A 144 -19.04 -6.31 -3.57
C GLY A 144 -20.57 -6.30 -3.60
N LEU A 145 -21.13 -6.65 -4.73
CA LEU A 145 -22.54 -6.47 -5.06
C LEU A 145 -23.52 -7.25 -4.17
N ASP A 146 -23.02 -8.23 -3.42
CA ASP A 146 -23.86 -9.09 -2.59
C ASP A 146 -24.23 -8.48 -1.24
N TYR A 147 -23.39 -7.58 -0.72
CA TYR A 147 -23.55 -7.08 0.66
C TYR A 147 -23.39 -5.56 0.82
N TYR A 148 -22.75 -4.85 -0.12
CA TYR A 148 -22.64 -3.38 -0.03
C TYR A 148 -23.98 -2.71 -0.29
N THR A 149 -24.29 -1.72 0.56
CA THR A 149 -25.57 -0.98 0.57
C THR A 149 -25.40 0.51 0.27
N GLY A 150 -24.18 1.00 0.29
CA GLY A 150 -23.85 2.41 0.15
C GLY A 150 -22.57 2.64 -0.63
N VAL A 151 -21.66 3.43 -0.07
CA VAL A 151 -20.34 3.70 -0.63
C VAL A 151 -19.57 2.41 -0.86
N ILE A 152 -18.90 2.33 -2.00
CA ILE A 152 -17.94 1.27 -2.36
C ILE A 152 -16.63 1.91 -2.82
N TYR A 153 -15.51 1.31 -2.49
CA TYR A 153 -14.22 1.85 -2.90
C TYR A 153 -13.16 0.77 -3.10
N GLU A 154 -12.13 1.14 -3.86
CA GLU A 154 -10.99 0.30 -4.16
C GLU A 154 -9.74 1.16 -4.35
N ALA A 155 -8.66 0.85 -3.66
CA ALA A 155 -7.37 1.50 -3.87
C ALA A 155 -6.54 0.72 -4.90
N VAL A 156 -6.04 1.42 -5.90
CA VAL A 156 -5.19 0.87 -6.96
C VAL A 156 -3.92 1.72 -7.11
N LEU A 157 -2.81 1.09 -7.49
CA LEU A 157 -1.59 1.81 -7.83
C LEU A 157 -1.77 2.53 -9.19
N THR A 158 -1.14 3.70 -9.32
CA THR A 158 -1.14 4.47 -10.57
C THR A 158 0.14 4.27 -11.39
N ASP A 159 1.20 3.74 -10.78
CA ASP A 159 2.52 3.57 -11.40
C ASP A 159 2.67 2.20 -12.10
N THR A 160 1.71 1.31 -11.96
CA THR A 160 1.76 -0.03 -12.53
C THR A 160 0.37 -0.63 -12.72
N ASP A 161 0.13 -1.20 -13.90
CA ASP A 161 -1.10 -1.95 -14.22
C ASP A 161 -1.02 -3.44 -13.79
N ARG A 162 0.14 -3.88 -13.29
CA ARG A 162 0.41 -5.29 -12.97
C ARG A 162 -0.23 -5.76 -11.67
N VAL A 163 -0.49 -4.85 -10.76
CA VAL A 163 -1.04 -5.16 -9.44
C VAL A 163 -2.49 -4.71 -9.40
N GLY A 164 -3.40 -5.62 -9.17
CA GLY A 164 -4.81 -5.27 -8.94
C GLY A 164 -4.99 -4.44 -7.67
N SER A 165 -6.23 -4.31 -7.17
CA SER A 165 -6.49 -3.49 -5.99
C SER A 165 -5.68 -3.92 -4.76
N ILE A 166 -5.13 -2.95 -4.05
CA ILE A 166 -4.34 -3.16 -2.82
C ILE A 166 -5.19 -2.98 -1.55
N SER A 167 -6.36 -2.36 -1.67
CA SER A 167 -7.34 -2.22 -0.61
C SER A 167 -8.73 -2.12 -1.23
N GLY A 168 -9.76 -2.48 -0.50
CA GLY A 168 -11.14 -2.32 -0.92
C GLY A 168 -12.10 -2.43 0.25
N GLY A 169 -13.28 -1.81 0.10
CA GLY A 169 -14.28 -1.80 1.14
C GLY A 169 -15.54 -1.04 0.76
N GLY A 170 -16.36 -0.74 1.75
CA GLY A 170 -17.59 0.02 1.57
C GLY A 170 -18.53 -0.03 2.76
N ARG A 171 -19.77 0.43 2.55
CA ARG A 171 -20.86 0.37 3.53
C ARG A 171 -21.71 -0.88 3.32
N TYR A 172 -22.00 -1.61 4.40
CA TYR A 172 -22.75 -2.88 4.39
C TYR A 172 -23.75 -3.00 5.56
N ASP A 173 -24.69 -2.08 5.62
CA ASP A 173 -25.63 -1.93 6.73
C ASP A 173 -26.50 -3.19 7.01
N GLY A 174 -26.73 -4.03 6.01
CA GLY A 174 -27.51 -5.25 6.15
C GLY A 174 -26.73 -6.49 6.58
N LEU A 175 -25.38 -6.50 6.45
CA LEU A 175 -24.59 -7.72 6.59
C LEU A 175 -24.62 -8.30 8.00
N ILE A 176 -24.47 -7.47 9.03
CA ILE A 176 -24.48 -7.91 10.43
C ILE A 176 -25.88 -8.44 10.81
N GLY A 177 -26.92 -7.83 10.27
CA GLY A 177 -28.31 -8.26 10.49
C GLY A 177 -28.60 -9.68 10.03
N MET A 178 -27.93 -10.15 8.98
CA MET A 178 -28.06 -11.52 8.46
C MET A 178 -27.64 -12.58 9.48
N PHE A 179 -26.71 -12.26 10.36
CA PHE A 179 -26.18 -13.19 11.38
C PHE A 179 -26.74 -12.93 12.78
N SER A 180 -27.01 -11.68 13.12
CA SER A 180 -27.40 -11.28 14.49
C SER A 180 -28.88 -10.97 14.65
N GLY A 181 -29.64 -10.85 13.55
CA GLY A 181 -31.01 -10.39 13.56
C GLY A 181 -31.20 -8.91 13.93
N LYS A 182 -30.09 -8.16 14.15
CA LYS A 182 -30.11 -6.74 14.48
C LYS A 182 -29.57 -5.93 13.30
N ASN A 183 -30.33 -4.92 12.88
CA ASN A 183 -29.85 -4.00 11.84
C ASN A 183 -28.82 -3.03 12.46
N ILE A 184 -27.53 -3.27 12.16
CA ILE A 184 -26.40 -2.47 12.63
C ILE A 184 -25.71 -1.89 11.41
N PRO A 185 -25.85 -0.55 11.16
CA PRO A 185 -25.13 0.10 10.07
C PRO A 185 -23.63 -0.06 10.22
N SER A 186 -22.96 -0.47 9.16
CA SER A 186 -21.55 -0.80 9.22
C SER A 186 -20.78 -0.33 7.99
N VAL A 187 -19.55 0.11 8.22
CA VAL A 187 -18.56 0.40 7.19
C VAL A 187 -17.30 -0.39 7.48
N GLY A 188 -16.58 -0.81 6.46
CA GLY A 188 -15.34 -1.54 6.66
C GLY A 188 -14.54 -1.67 5.38
N GLY A 189 -13.27 -2.00 5.56
CA GLY A 189 -12.34 -2.19 4.47
C GLY A 189 -11.30 -3.24 4.80
N SER A 190 -10.61 -3.69 3.77
CA SER A 190 -9.50 -4.63 3.87
C SER A 190 -8.29 -4.10 3.13
N ILE A 191 -7.11 -4.49 3.59
CA ILE A 191 -5.82 -4.20 2.98
C ILE A 191 -5.20 -5.52 2.55
N GLY A 192 -4.77 -5.60 1.29
CA GLY A 192 -4.17 -6.80 0.73
C GLY A 192 -2.71 -6.95 1.13
N ILE A 193 -2.44 -7.51 2.31
CA ILE A 193 -1.09 -7.64 2.89
C ILE A 193 -0.12 -8.29 1.92
N GLU A 194 -0.49 -9.42 1.31
CA GLU A 194 0.36 -10.15 0.35
C GLU A 194 0.74 -9.27 -0.87
N ARG A 195 -0.22 -8.50 -1.38
CA ARG A 195 0.04 -7.60 -2.51
C ARG A 195 0.97 -6.48 -2.14
N ILE A 196 0.75 -5.86 -0.99
CA ILE A 196 1.63 -4.79 -0.48
C ILE A 196 3.04 -5.33 -0.22
N PHE A 197 3.15 -6.51 0.39
CA PHE A 197 4.44 -7.15 0.62
C PHE A 197 5.22 -7.35 -0.69
N ASN A 198 4.57 -7.91 -1.72
CA ASN A 198 5.20 -8.11 -3.02
C ASN A 198 5.65 -6.80 -3.66
N ILE A 199 4.85 -5.72 -3.55
CA ILE A 199 5.20 -4.40 -4.06
C ILE A 199 6.46 -3.86 -3.36
N LEU A 200 6.48 -3.94 -2.03
CA LEU A 200 7.61 -3.45 -1.23
C LEU A 200 8.87 -4.29 -1.46
N GLU A 201 8.72 -5.61 -1.59
CA GLU A 201 9.83 -6.51 -1.92
C GLU A 201 10.43 -6.21 -3.29
N GLU A 202 9.60 -6.02 -4.33
CA GLU A 202 10.07 -5.64 -5.65
C GLU A 202 10.78 -4.28 -5.65
N LYS A 203 10.24 -3.31 -4.88
CA LYS A 203 10.86 -2.00 -4.71
C LYS A 203 12.23 -2.13 -4.05
N ALA A 204 12.32 -2.83 -2.94
CA ALA A 204 13.56 -3.07 -2.22
C ALA A 204 14.61 -3.82 -3.08
N LYS A 205 14.18 -4.81 -3.88
CA LYS A 205 15.07 -5.51 -4.83
C LYS A 205 15.63 -4.58 -5.90
N LYS A 206 14.83 -3.67 -6.44
CA LYS A 206 15.27 -2.68 -7.45
C LYS A 206 16.25 -1.66 -6.87
N GLU A 207 16.05 -1.27 -5.62
CA GLU A 207 16.92 -0.34 -4.90
C GLU A 207 18.20 -1.01 -4.37
N GLY A 208 18.35 -2.33 -4.53
CA GLY A 208 19.47 -3.09 -4.01
C GLY A 208 19.54 -3.11 -2.47
N SER A 209 18.44 -2.80 -1.80
CA SER A 209 18.35 -2.65 -0.35
C SER A 209 17.93 -3.91 0.40
N VAL A 210 17.71 -5.03 -0.31
CA VAL A 210 17.33 -6.30 0.33
C VAL A 210 18.58 -6.91 0.97
N ARG A 211 18.64 -6.85 2.31
CA ARG A 211 19.66 -7.49 3.11
C ARG A 211 19.06 -8.62 3.92
N ALA A 212 19.82 -9.68 4.13
CA ALA A 212 19.39 -10.82 4.95
C ALA A 212 19.26 -10.46 6.44
N THR A 213 19.91 -9.39 6.88
CA THR A 213 19.93 -8.90 8.26
C THR A 213 19.86 -7.38 8.31
N GLU A 214 19.34 -6.84 9.41
CA GLU A 214 19.39 -5.41 9.72
C GLU A 214 20.71 -5.00 10.40
N THR A 215 21.65 -5.92 10.60
CA THR A 215 22.93 -5.68 11.23
C THR A 215 23.70 -4.59 10.50
N GLN A 216 24.17 -3.61 11.26
CA GLN A 216 24.95 -2.48 10.74
C GLN A 216 26.45 -2.73 10.83
N ILE A 217 26.87 -3.47 11.86
CA ILE A 217 28.28 -3.67 12.18
C ILE A 217 28.53 -5.13 12.54
N LEU A 218 29.45 -5.79 11.83
CA LEU A 218 29.99 -7.10 12.23
C LEU A 218 31.29 -6.87 13.04
N VAL A 219 31.30 -7.28 14.29
CA VAL A 219 32.51 -7.17 15.14
C VAL A 219 33.33 -8.44 15.04
N THR A 220 34.58 -8.33 14.66
CA THR A 220 35.51 -9.45 14.50
C THR A 220 36.85 -9.19 15.20
N SER A 221 37.66 -10.23 15.30
CA SER A 221 39.03 -10.10 15.84
C SER A 221 40.03 -10.85 14.99
N MET A 222 41.26 -10.35 14.96
CA MET A 222 42.42 -10.98 14.33
C MET A 222 43.48 -11.27 15.41
N GLY A 223 43.62 -12.54 15.77
CA GLY A 223 44.50 -13.01 16.85
C GLY A 223 43.80 -13.99 17.78
N LYS A 224 44.49 -14.46 18.79
CA LYS A 224 43.98 -15.46 19.74
C LYS A 224 43.49 -14.77 21.01
N ASN A 225 42.49 -15.37 21.67
CA ASN A 225 41.96 -14.95 22.96
C ASN A 225 41.36 -13.51 22.97
N LEU A 226 40.89 -13.02 21.84
CA LEU A 226 40.30 -11.68 21.70
C LEU A 226 38.75 -11.68 21.82
N ALA A 227 38.12 -12.82 22.06
CA ALA A 227 36.67 -12.92 22.24
C ALA A 227 36.12 -11.96 23.32
N PRO A 228 36.76 -11.80 24.51
CA PRO A 228 36.28 -10.83 25.50
C PRO A 228 36.27 -9.39 24.97
N LYS A 229 37.26 -8.97 24.17
CA LYS A 229 37.32 -7.63 23.57
C LYS A 229 36.25 -7.43 22.52
N ARG A 230 35.92 -8.45 21.73
CA ARG A 230 34.78 -8.40 20.80
C ARG A 230 33.47 -8.20 21.54
N MET A 231 33.27 -8.94 22.62
CA MET A 231 32.04 -8.84 23.43
C MET A 231 31.92 -7.47 24.10
N GLU A 232 33.06 -6.89 24.55
CA GLU A 232 33.11 -5.53 25.08
C GLU A 232 32.68 -4.51 24.02
N ALA A 233 33.23 -4.57 22.82
CA ALA A 233 32.87 -3.68 21.71
C ALA A 233 31.38 -3.86 21.29
N CYS A 234 30.88 -5.09 21.20
CA CYS A 234 29.47 -5.34 20.95
C CYS A 234 28.59 -4.69 22.02
N ALA A 235 28.94 -4.84 23.30
CA ALA A 235 28.17 -4.27 24.41
C ALA A 235 28.13 -2.73 24.37
N ILE A 236 29.23 -2.08 23.98
CA ILE A 236 29.30 -0.63 23.78
C ILE A 236 28.38 -0.21 22.64
N LEU A 237 28.44 -0.89 21.48
CA LEU A 237 27.60 -0.62 20.32
C LEU A 237 26.11 -0.83 20.62
N TRP A 238 25.74 -1.91 21.28
CA TRP A 238 24.36 -2.20 21.67
C TRP A 238 23.79 -1.15 22.62
N LYS A 239 24.57 -0.72 23.63
CA LYS A 239 24.16 0.36 24.54
C LYS A 239 23.92 1.69 23.84
N ALA A 240 24.64 1.93 22.75
CA ALA A 240 24.46 3.12 21.91
C ALA A 240 23.32 2.96 20.87
N GLY A 241 22.64 1.81 20.84
CA GLY A 241 21.51 1.55 19.95
C GLY A 241 21.89 1.04 18.57
N PHE A 242 23.17 0.70 18.31
CA PHE A 242 23.58 0.13 17.01
C PHE A 242 23.24 -1.36 16.93
N LYS A 243 22.82 -1.79 15.73
CA LYS A 243 22.59 -3.19 15.42
C LYS A 243 23.92 -3.85 15.07
N ALA A 244 24.61 -4.38 16.09
CA ALA A 244 25.90 -5.04 15.95
C ALA A 244 25.80 -6.53 16.25
N GLU A 245 26.61 -7.34 15.58
CA GLU A 245 26.72 -8.77 15.83
C GLU A 245 28.19 -9.25 15.77
N THR A 246 28.44 -10.45 16.22
CA THR A 246 29.73 -11.14 16.10
C THR A 246 29.53 -12.61 15.77
N LEU A 247 30.48 -13.21 15.07
CA LEU A 247 30.44 -14.65 14.83
C LEU A 247 30.66 -15.44 16.14
N TYR A 248 29.85 -16.47 16.36
CA TYR A 248 29.87 -17.30 17.56
C TYR A 248 31.02 -18.35 17.51
N VAL A 249 32.24 -17.86 17.25
CA VAL A 249 33.47 -18.63 17.26
C VAL A 249 34.55 -17.85 18.02
N GLU A 250 35.41 -18.54 18.80
CA GLU A 250 36.43 -17.85 19.58
C GLU A 250 37.42 -17.09 18.73
N ASN A 251 37.91 -17.72 17.67
CA ASN A 251 38.92 -17.16 16.77
C ASN A 251 38.37 -17.18 15.33
N PRO A 252 37.60 -16.16 14.91
CA PRO A 252 37.01 -16.10 13.58
C PRO A 252 38.10 -15.94 12.51
N ARG A 253 37.97 -16.70 11.44
CA ARG A 253 38.84 -16.53 10.29
C ARG A 253 38.42 -15.31 9.46
N THR A 254 39.41 -14.53 9.04
CA THR A 254 39.19 -13.30 8.29
C THR A 254 38.37 -13.53 7.02
N ASP A 255 38.74 -14.55 6.21
CA ASP A 255 38.01 -14.92 4.99
C ASP A 255 36.54 -15.22 5.25
N LYS A 256 36.24 -15.97 6.31
CA LYS A 256 34.85 -16.32 6.70
C LYS A 256 34.06 -15.10 7.20
N THR A 257 34.71 -14.22 7.94
CA THR A 257 34.09 -12.98 8.43
C THR A 257 33.69 -12.06 7.27
N PHE A 258 34.59 -11.86 6.32
CA PHE A 258 34.31 -11.01 5.16
C PHE A 258 33.24 -11.61 4.25
N SER A 259 33.29 -12.93 3.98
CA SER A 259 32.23 -13.60 3.23
C SER A 259 30.87 -13.45 3.93
N TYR A 260 30.82 -13.68 5.24
CA TYR A 260 29.59 -13.53 6.00
C TYR A 260 29.01 -12.10 5.93
N ALA A 261 29.84 -11.09 6.11
CA ALA A 261 29.41 -9.71 5.99
C ALA A 261 28.88 -9.38 4.60
N PHE A 262 29.59 -9.83 3.57
CA PHE A 262 29.20 -9.62 2.18
C PHE A 262 27.90 -10.34 1.82
N ASP A 263 27.78 -11.64 2.16
CA ASP A 263 26.61 -12.45 1.84
C ASP A 263 25.32 -11.95 2.54
N ASN A 264 25.48 -11.30 3.71
CA ASN A 264 24.38 -10.73 4.47
C ASN A 264 24.18 -9.22 4.26
N GLY A 265 25.01 -8.59 3.44
CA GLY A 265 24.91 -7.16 3.16
C GLY A 265 25.23 -6.26 4.36
N ILE A 266 26.09 -6.72 5.29
CA ILE A 266 26.50 -5.91 6.46
C ILE A 266 27.52 -4.85 6.00
N PRO A 267 27.22 -3.55 6.17
CA PRO A 267 28.05 -2.49 5.57
C PRO A 267 29.40 -2.28 6.25
N LEU A 268 29.48 -2.54 7.56
CA LEU A 268 30.67 -2.23 8.35
C LEU A 268 31.22 -3.46 9.07
N ILE A 269 32.55 -3.59 9.10
CA ILE A 269 33.27 -4.59 9.88
C ILE A 269 34.20 -3.89 10.86
N LEU A 270 33.96 -4.05 12.18
CA LEU A 270 34.87 -3.61 13.22
C LEU A 270 35.89 -4.71 13.49
N ILE A 271 37.15 -4.41 13.27
CA ILE A 271 38.27 -5.32 13.40
C ILE A 271 39.06 -5.00 14.65
N ILE A 272 39.27 -6.02 15.50
CA ILE A 272 40.04 -5.91 16.75
C ILE A 272 41.22 -6.84 16.63
N GLY A 273 42.40 -6.30 16.45
CA GLY A 273 43.68 -7.03 16.39
C GLY A 273 44.50 -6.85 17.64
N GLU A 274 45.55 -7.65 17.78
CA GLU A 274 46.48 -7.54 18.93
C GLU A 274 47.26 -6.22 18.92
N ASP A 275 47.61 -5.74 17.75
CA ASP A 275 48.34 -4.48 17.61
C ASP A 275 47.43 -3.27 17.82
N GLU A 276 46.20 -3.33 17.31
CA GLU A 276 45.21 -2.28 17.54
C GLU A 276 44.92 -2.12 19.04
N ILE A 277 44.78 -3.23 19.78
CA ILE A 277 44.52 -3.21 21.23
C ILE A 277 45.74 -2.58 21.96
N LYS A 278 46.96 -2.96 21.63
CA LYS A 278 48.16 -2.41 22.27
C LYS A 278 48.26 -0.89 22.09
N ASN A 279 47.77 -0.39 20.97
CA ASN A 279 47.79 1.03 20.65
C ASN A 279 46.51 1.78 21.09
N GLY A 280 45.54 1.09 21.70
CA GLY A 280 44.27 1.67 22.09
C GLY A 280 43.40 2.12 20.91
N MET A 281 43.53 1.45 19.80
CA MET A 281 42.84 1.76 18.53
C MET A 281 41.85 0.67 18.13
N TYR A 282 40.87 1.09 17.33
CA TYR A 282 40.03 0.16 16.55
C TYR A 282 40.19 0.44 15.07
N LYS A 283 39.96 -0.59 14.27
CA LYS A 283 39.90 -0.50 12.80
C LYS A 283 38.48 -0.84 12.32
N LEU A 284 37.90 0.07 11.57
CA LEU A 284 36.57 -0.10 10.97
C LEU A 284 36.69 -0.12 9.44
N LYS A 285 36.14 -1.14 8.80
CA LYS A 285 36.12 -1.24 7.35
C LYS A 285 34.73 -1.05 6.82
N SER A 286 34.54 -0.06 5.93
CA SER A 286 33.31 0.10 5.13
C SER A 286 33.42 -0.77 3.87
N LEU A 287 32.47 -1.69 3.69
CA LEU A 287 32.41 -2.55 2.51
C LEU A 287 31.86 -1.79 1.30
N ASN A 288 30.94 -0.84 1.53
CA ASN A 288 30.35 -0.03 0.46
C ASN A 288 31.36 0.96 -0.11
N GLU A 289 32.06 1.72 0.75
CA GLU A 289 33.04 2.70 0.32
C GLU A 289 34.40 2.10 -0.03
N LYS A 290 34.66 0.84 0.38
CA LYS A 290 35.97 0.15 0.27
C LYS A 290 37.09 0.93 0.99
N LYS A 291 36.75 1.57 2.12
CA LYS A 291 37.68 2.35 2.95
C LYS A 291 37.91 1.71 4.30
N GLU A 292 39.04 2.01 4.90
CA GLU A 292 39.40 1.64 6.28
C GLU A 292 39.59 2.90 7.10
N TYR A 293 39.07 2.88 8.33
CA TYR A 293 39.14 3.95 9.31
C TYR A 293 39.83 3.42 10.55
N GLU A 294 40.75 4.18 11.12
CA GLU A 294 41.41 3.86 12.36
C GLU A 294 41.15 5.00 13.36
N PHE A 295 40.71 4.68 14.56
CA PHE A 295 40.34 5.63 15.59
C PHE A 295 40.54 5.03 17.00
N LYS A 296 40.58 5.91 18.00
CA LYS A 296 40.75 5.47 19.40
C LYS A 296 39.50 4.70 19.86
N VAL A 297 39.71 3.78 20.80
CA VAL A 297 38.63 2.97 21.37
C VAL A 297 37.49 3.85 21.93
N ASP A 298 37.84 4.99 22.57
CA ASP A 298 36.88 5.92 23.12
C ASP A 298 36.05 6.67 22.08
N ASP A 299 36.50 6.74 20.83
CA ASP A 299 35.85 7.44 19.73
C ASP A 299 34.94 6.51 18.91
N LEU A 300 34.74 5.24 19.34
CA LEU A 300 33.95 4.23 18.60
C LEU A 300 32.56 4.73 18.21
N ILE A 301 31.83 5.30 19.14
CA ILE A 301 30.44 5.71 18.91
C ILE A 301 30.35 6.94 17.99
N PRO A 302 31.09 8.05 18.20
CA PRO A 302 31.11 9.17 17.28
C PRO A 302 31.50 8.77 15.84
N GLU A 303 32.58 8.01 15.69
CA GLU A 303 33.08 7.59 14.37
C GLU A 303 32.08 6.68 13.61
N VAL A 304 31.55 5.67 14.29
CA VAL A 304 30.52 4.80 13.70
C VAL A 304 29.29 5.60 13.30
N THR A 305 28.87 6.56 14.12
CA THR A 305 27.71 7.42 13.81
C THR A 305 27.93 8.25 12.56
N GLU A 306 29.12 8.82 12.39
CA GLU A 306 29.46 9.62 11.21
C GLU A 306 29.55 8.75 9.95
N ILE A 307 30.24 7.63 10.04
CA ILE A 307 30.43 6.72 8.89
C ILE A 307 29.09 6.14 8.42
N LEU A 308 28.20 5.77 9.35
CA LEU A 308 26.87 5.25 8.99
C LEU A 308 25.93 6.28 8.35
N LYS A 309 26.12 7.57 8.60
CA LYS A 309 25.35 8.63 7.93
C LYS A 309 25.74 8.79 6.45
N ASN A 310 26.96 8.39 6.11
CA ASN A 310 27.52 8.53 4.77
C ASN A 310 27.45 7.22 3.95
N ASN A 311 27.05 6.10 4.57
CA ASN A 311 26.87 4.78 3.96
C ASN A 311 25.38 4.48 3.65
#